data_5ac36f75f5942a8ef90113d7371b716c
#
_entry.id   5ac36f75f5942a8ef90113d7371b716c
#
_cell.length_a   1.000
_cell.length_b   1.000
_cell.length_c   1.000
_cell.angle_alpha   90.00
_cell.angle_beta   90.00
_cell.angle_gamma   90.00
#
_symmetry.space_group_name_H-M   'P 1'
#
loop_
_entity.id
_entity.type
_entity.pdbx_description
1 polymer ?
#
loop_
_entity_poly.entity_id
_entity_poly.type
_entity_poly.pdbx_seq_one_letter_code
_entity_poly.pdbx_strand_id
1 'polypeptide(L)'
;MTEIEQCSVPQCEQIAAASLHARPLCRKHFISTGHAELEAYDRRLKENRLGDVIPESAWRFVQECMRQADHIDQTAEDLDEFERDRLLDLLLGAAALGRHLRRSPRRVASIPIRVCSEKSDRPWEEETQTRVVSRYGALVKCQHAVEADERVRVVRADNGRQAHARVAWHQRKGEGPPDVGIEFLDCDNFWELDWESSGTGV
;
A
#
# COMPACT_ATOMS: atom_id res chain seq x y z
N MET A 1 15.24 -20.50 -18.05
CA MET A 1 16.14 -19.38 -18.40
C MET A 1 15.25 -18.14 -18.45
N THR A 2 15.34 -17.27 -17.45
CA THR A 2 14.64 -15.98 -17.46
C THR A 2 15.32 -15.10 -18.51
N GLU A 3 14.57 -14.63 -19.51
CA GLU A 3 15.07 -13.65 -20.47
C GLU A 3 15.53 -12.41 -19.70
N ILE A 4 16.76 -11.98 -19.94
CA ILE A 4 17.32 -10.76 -19.36
C ILE A 4 16.72 -9.60 -20.16
N GLU A 5 15.77 -8.88 -19.55
CA GLU A 5 15.16 -7.71 -20.18
C GLU A 5 16.11 -6.52 -20.19
N GLN A 6 16.14 -5.79 -21.30
CA GLN A 6 16.90 -4.54 -21.43
C GLN A 6 16.01 -3.33 -21.06
N CYS A 7 16.66 -2.25 -20.65
CA CYS A 7 16.00 -0.98 -20.39
C CYS A 7 15.27 -0.48 -21.65
N SER A 8 13.99 -0.11 -21.50
CA SER A 8 13.15 0.35 -22.61
C SER A 8 13.41 1.80 -23.05
N VAL A 9 14.33 2.50 -22.39
CA VAL A 9 14.68 3.88 -22.78
C VAL A 9 15.56 3.82 -24.03
N PRO A 10 15.24 4.57 -25.09
CA PRO A 10 16.02 4.59 -26.32
C PRO A 10 17.50 4.85 -26.05
N GLN A 11 18.36 4.10 -26.73
CA GLN A 11 19.82 4.17 -26.61
C GLN A 11 20.41 3.77 -25.25
N CYS A 12 19.60 3.17 -24.36
CA CYS A 12 20.09 2.60 -23.10
C CYS A 12 20.41 1.12 -23.28
N GLU A 13 21.65 0.75 -23.08
CA GLU A 13 22.14 -0.64 -23.19
C GLU A 13 22.15 -1.39 -21.85
N GLN A 14 21.68 -0.73 -20.78
CA GLN A 14 21.67 -1.31 -19.44
C GLN A 14 20.56 -2.35 -19.27
N ILE A 15 20.84 -3.36 -18.43
CA ILE A 15 19.84 -4.35 -18.02
C ILE A 15 18.77 -3.67 -17.17
N ALA A 16 17.53 -4.10 -17.36
CA ALA A 16 16.42 -3.65 -16.51
C ALA A 16 16.60 -4.17 -15.09
N ALA A 17 16.46 -3.27 -14.11
CA ALA A 17 16.50 -3.57 -12.68
C ALA A 17 15.11 -3.44 -12.02
N ALA A 18 14.18 -2.76 -12.69
CA ALA A 18 12.82 -2.51 -12.20
C ALA A 18 11.86 -2.33 -13.38
N SER A 19 10.57 -2.26 -13.05
CA SER A 19 9.54 -1.87 -14.03
C SER A 19 8.71 -0.71 -13.49
N LEU A 20 8.21 0.15 -14.39
CA LEU A 20 7.24 1.18 -14.09
C LEU A 20 6.24 1.26 -15.25
N HIS A 21 4.93 1.13 -14.95
CA HIS A 21 3.88 1.00 -15.97
C HIS A 21 4.15 -0.13 -16.98
N ALA A 22 4.58 -1.28 -16.49
CA ALA A 22 4.98 -2.43 -17.30
C ALA A 22 6.15 -2.16 -18.27
N ARG A 23 6.90 -1.07 -18.09
CA ARG A 23 8.09 -0.76 -18.89
C ARG A 23 9.34 -1.16 -18.12
N PRO A 24 10.19 -2.05 -18.66
CA PRO A 24 11.45 -2.41 -18.03
C PRO A 24 12.41 -1.22 -18.05
N LEU A 25 13.00 -0.90 -16.91
CA LEU A 25 13.90 0.25 -16.72
C LEU A 25 15.16 -0.18 -15.98
N CYS A 26 16.31 0.31 -16.41
CA CYS A 26 17.50 0.21 -15.58
C CYS A 26 17.35 1.10 -14.34
N ARG A 27 18.15 0.87 -13.33
CA ARG A 27 18.10 1.57 -12.03
C ARG A 27 18.05 3.09 -12.17
N LYS A 28 18.96 3.66 -12.97
CA LYS A 28 19.03 5.09 -13.24
C LYS A 28 17.74 5.65 -13.86
N HIS A 29 17.20 4.95 -14.87
CA HIS A 29 15.99 5.39 -15.54
C HIS A 29 14.73 5.15 -14.71
N PHE A 30 14.69 4.11 -13.88
CA PHE A 30 13.61 3.93 -12.91
C PHE A 30 13.55 5.10 -11.93
N ILE A 31 14.67 5.45 -11.28
CA ILE A 31 14.74 6.57 -10.34
C ILE A 31 14.33 7.89 -11.01
N SER A 32 14.92 8.20 -12.18
CA SER A 32 14.61 9.48 -12.87
C SER A 32 13.15 9.56 -13.35
N THR A 33 12.60 8.47 -13.88
CA THR A 33 11.20 8.42 -14.33
C THR A 33 10.25 8.51 -13.13
N GLY A 34 10.53 7.80 -12.05
CA GLY A 34 9.74 7.86 -10.83
C GLY A 34 9.67 9.28 -10.24
N HIS A 35 10.78 9.99 -10.16
CA HIS A 35 10.81 11.39 -9.70
C HIS A 35 10.01 12.31 -10.63
N ALA A 36 10.18 12.19 -11.95
CA ALA A 36 9.44 13.00 -12.90
C ALA A 36 7.92 12.80 -12.79
N GLU A 37 7.47 11.57 -12.55
CA GLU A 37 6.06 11.27 -12.34
C GLU A 37 5.54 11.77 -11.00
N LEU A 38 6.33 11.65 -9.91
CA LEU A 38 5.98 12.24 -8.62
C LEU A 38 5.76 13.76 -8.74
N GLU A 39 6.67 14.46 -9.40
CA GLU A 39 6.54 15.89 -9.66
C GLU A 39 5.30 16.23 -10.47
N ALA A 40 4.96 15.39 -11.45
CA ALA A 40 3.75 15.59 -12.26
C ALA A 40 2.46 15.41 -11.42
N TYR A 41 2.42 14.41 -10.53
CA TYR A 41 1.29 14.22 -9.60
C TYR A 41 1.20 15.33 -8.56
N ASP A 42 2.33 15.76 -7.98
CA ASP A 42 2.37 16.87 -7.01
C ASP A 42 1.85 18.17 -7.62
N ARG A 43 2.22 18.45 -8.87
CA ARG A 43 1.70 19.60 -9.62
C ARG A 43 0.19 19.52 -9.83
N ARG A 44 -0.34 18.35 -10.20
CA ARG A 44 -1.77 18.12 -10.39
C ARG A 44 -2.55 18.27 -9.08
N LEU A 45 -1.97 17.82 -7.95
CA LEU A 45 -2.54 18.03 -6.62
C LEU A 45 -2.63 19.52 -6.28
N LYS A 46 -1.55 20.27 -6.47
CA LYS A 46 -1.49 21.73 -6.21
C LYS A 46 -2.47 22.52 -7.08
N GLU A 47 -2.68 22.08 -8.30
CA GLU A 47 -3.62 22.70 -9.24
C GLU A 47 -5.07 22.20 -9.04
N ASN A 48 -5.32 21.37 -8.04
CA ASN A 48 -6.61 20.72 -7.75
C ASN A 48 -7.22 19.98 -8.96
N ARG A 49 -6.36 19.47 -9.84
CA ARG A 49 -6.74 18.78 -11.10
C ARG A 49 -6.89 17.28 -10.99
N LEU A 50 -6.69 16.69 -9.82
CA LEU A 50 -6.91 15.26 -9.60
C LEU A 50 -8.40 14.91 -9.51
N GLY A 51 -9.27 15.92 -9.31
CA GLY A 51 -10.71 15.73 -9.16
C GLY A 51 -11.07 14.95 -7.91
N ASP A 52 -12.37 14.74 -7.70
CA ASP A 52 -12.88 13.98 -6.54
C ASP A 52 -12.63 12.46 -6.67
N VAL A 53 -12.32 12.00 -7.87
CA VAL A 53 -12.00 10.58 -8.15
C VAL A 53 -10.50 10.43 -8.32
N ILE A 54 -9.88 9.77 -7.37
CA ILE A 54 -8.46 9.44 -7.42
C ILE A 54 -8.22 8.52 -8.61
N PRO A 55 -7.38 8.90 -9.59
CA PRO A 55 -7.09 8.03 -10.72
C PRO A 55 -6.47 6.72 -10.23
N GLU A 56 -7.02 5.60 -10.65
CA GLU A 56 -6.45 4.27 -10.35
C GLU A 56 -4.97 4.19 -10.76
N SER A 57 -4.61 4.90 -11.84
CA SER A 57 -3.22 5.03 -12.30
C SER A 57 -2.29 5.62 -11.25
N ALA A 58 -2.73 6.58 -10.45
CA ALA A 58 -1.93 7.19 -9.39
C ALA A 58 -1.65 6.19 -8.25
N TRP A 59 -2.65 5.40 -7.86
CA TRP A 59 -2.46 4.33 -6.88
C TRP A 59 -1.52 3.24 -7.39
N ARG A 60 -1.71 2.81 -8.63
CA ARG A 60 -0.85 1.81 -9.27
C ARG A 60 0.59 2.29 -9.32
N PHE A 61 0.81 3.55 -9.72
CA PHE A 61 2.12 4.17 -9.71
C PHE A 61 2.78 4.13 -8.32
N VAL A 62 2.06 4.58 -7.26
CA VAL A 62 2.59 4.56 -5.89
C VAL A 62 2.98 3.16 -5.45
N GLN A 63 2.10 2.18 -5.66
CA GLN A 63 2.36 0.79 -5.26
C GLN A 63 3.54 0.19 -6.01
N GLU A 64 3.61 0.41 -7.33
CA GLU A 64 4.69 -0.10 -8.17
C GLU A 64 6.02 0.57 -7.81
N CYS A 65 6.01 1.89 -7.65
CA CYS A 65 7.18 2.67 -7.27
C CYS A 65 7.76 2.20 -5.92
N MET A 66 6.92 2.06 -4.89
CA MET A 66 7.37 1.60 -3.57
C MET A 66 7.91 0.17 -3.62
N ARG A 67 7.23 -0.75 -4.29
CA ARG A 67 7.66 -2.15 -4.39
C ARG A 67 9.00 -2.29 -5.12
N GLN A 68 9.17 -1.58 -6.23
CA GLN A 68 10.38 -1.67 -7.04
C GLN A 68 11.56 -0.98 -6.37
N ALA A 69 11.35 0.16 -5.71
CA ALA A 69 12.38 0.84 -4.96
C ALA A 69 12.88 0.00 -3.76
N ASP A 70 11.97 -0.63 -3.02
CA ASP A 70 12.31 -1.55 -1.94
C ASP A 70 13.09 -2.76 -2.46
N HIS A 71 12.70 -3.30 -3.61
CA HIS A 71 13.43 -4.40 -4.26
C HIS A 71 14.86 -4.00 -4.66
N ILE A 72 15.05 -2.84 -5.26
CA ILE A 72 16.37 -2.34 -5.64
C ILE A 72 17.24 -2.16 -4.39
N ASP A 73 16.73 -1.54 -3.32
CA ASP A 73 17.47 -1.33 -2.07
C ASP A 73 17.94 -2.66 -1.44
N GLN A 74 17.10 -3.70 -1.52
CA GLN A 74 17.41 -5.02 -0.95
C GLN A 74 18.33 -5.88 -1.81
N THR A 75 18.38 -5.69 -3.12
CA THR A 75 19.07 -6.58 -4.05
C THR A 75 20.31 -6.00 -4.72
N ALA A 76 20.43 -4.67 -4.77
CA ALA A 76 21.58 -4.03 -5.41
C ALA A 76 22.74 -3.86 -4.40
N GLU A 77 23.78 -4.67 -4.58
CA GLU A 77 24.98 -4.62 -3.75
C GLU A 77 25.88 -3.39 -4.05
N ASP A 78 25.70 -2.78 -5.23
CA ASP A 78 26.59 -1.74 -5.80
C ASP A 78 25.91 -0.35 -5.85
N LEU A 79 24.90 -0.08 -5.02
CA LEU A 79 24.30 1.25 -4.89
C LEU A 79 25.32 2.23 -4.32
N ASP A 80 25.63 3.27 -5.06
CA ASP A 80 26.37 4.40 -4.52
C ASP A 80 25.50 5.25 -3.57
N GLU A 81 26.14 6.14 -2.81
CA GLU A 81 25.45 6.98 -1.82
C GLU A 81 24.40 7.90 -2.48
N PHE A 82 24.74 8.47 -3.63
CA PHE A 82 23.84 9.37 -4.36
C PHE A 82 22.61 8.62 -4.92
N GLU A 83 22.81 7.42 -5.48
CA GLU A 83 21.69 6.58 -5.96
C GLU A 83 20.78 6.17 -4.80
N ARG A 84 21.37 5.83 -3.64
CA ARG A 84 20.63 5.46 -2.43
C ARG A 84 19.79 6.61 -1.90
N ASP A 85 20.35 7.81 -1.82
CA ASP A 85 19.63 9.01 -1.40
C ASP A 85 18.44 9.30 -2.34
N ARG A 86 18.66 9.23 -3.64
CA ARG A 86 17.61 9.45 -4.62
C ARG A 86 16.51 8.38 -4.58
N LEU A 87 16.88 7.13 -4.29
CA LEU A 87 15.92 6.05 -4.12
C LEU A 87 15.07 6.26 -2.86
N LEU A 88 15.69 6.70 -1.77
CA LEU A 88 14.99 7.05 -0.53
C LEU A 88 14.04 8.23 -0.74
N ASP A 89 14.46 9.28 -1.42
CA ASP A 89 13.62 10.43 -1.78
C ASP A 89 12.41 9.99 -2.61
N LEU A 90 12.62 9.07 -3.56
CA LEU A 90 11.54 8.49 -4.37
C LEU A 90 10.53 7.73 -3.49
N LEU A 91 11.00 6.92 -2.55
CA LEU A 91 10.17 6.19 -1.58
C LEU A 91 9.35 7.14 -0.69
N LEU A 92 10.00 8.18 -0.15
CA LEU A 92 9.34 9.17 0.68
C LEU A 92 8.29 9.98 -0.09
N GLY A 93 8.61 10.36 -1.32
CA GLY A 93 7.68 11.04 -2.24
C GLY A 93 6.48 10.19 -2.60
N ALA A 94 6.70 8.93 -2.97
CA ALA A 94 5.61 7.97 -3.26
C ALA A 94 4.73 7.72 -2.03
N ALA A 95 5.32 7.60 -0.83
CA ALA A 95 4.57 7.46 0.41
C ALA A 95 3.76 8.73 0.74
N ALA A 96 4.31 9.92 0.48
CA ALA A 96 3.60 11.18 0.65
C ALA A 96 2.41 11.29 -0.32
N LEU A 97 2.63 11.02 -1.60
CA LEU A 97 1.55 10.96 -2.60
C LEU A 97 0.47 9.96 -2.18
N GLY A 98 0.85 8.75 -1.78
CA GLY A 98 -0.09 7.74 -1.29
C GLY A 98 -0.92 8.20 -0.08
N ARG A 99 -0.39 9.06 0.79
CA ARG A 99 -1.20 9.67 1.87
C ARG A 99 -2.27 10.62 1.33
N HIS A 100 -1.93 11.45 0.35
CA HIS A 100 -2.90 12.36 -0.30
C HIS A 100 -3.97 11.63 -1.11
N LEU A 101 -3.62 10.49 -1.71
CA LEU A 101 -4.55 9.69 -2.50
C LEU A 101 -5.53 8.86 -1.66
N ARG A 102 -5.43 8.83 -0.34
CA ARG A 102 -6.32 8.04 0.52
C ARG A 102 -7.67 8.72 0.70
N ARG A 103 -8.74 7.93 0.56
CA ARG A 103 -10.12 8.38 0.80
C ARG A 103 -10.38 8.81 2.26
N SER A 104 -9.53 8.39 3.19
CA SER A 104 -9.70 8.66 4.62
C SER A 104 -8.35 8.67 5.33
N PRO A 105 -8.18 9.52 6.34
CA PRO A 105 -7.02 9.46 7.22
C PRO A 105 -6.91 8.10 7.88
N ARG A 106 -5.71 7.75 8.32
CA ARG A 106 -5.44 6.55 9.10
C ARG A 106 -5.06 6.96 10.51
N ARG A 107 -5.57 6.21 11.49
CA ARG A 107 -5.26 6.41 12.92
C ARG A 107 -4.66 5.14 13.49
N VAL A 108 -3.65 5.26 14.31
CA VAL A 108 -3.15 4.16 15.14
C VAL A 108 -4.17 3.93 16.23
N ALA A 109 -4.76 2.74 16.25
CA ALA A 109 -5.74 2.34 17.25
C ALA A 109 -5.68 0.83 17.46
N SER A 110 -5.65 0.41 18.72
CA SER A 110 -5.67 -0.99 19.13
C SER A 110 -7.09 -1.32 19.61
N ILE A 111 -7.93 -1.80 18.70
CA ILE A 111 -9.32 -2.17 18.96
C ILE A 111 -9.40 -3.69 18.89
N PRO A 112 -9.84 -4.38 19.97
CA PRO A 112 -10.04 -5.82 19.94
C PRO A 112 -11.14 -6.21 18.96
N ILE A 113 -10.82 -7.14 18.09
CA ILE A 113 -11.73 -7.67 17.08
C ILE A 113 -11.59 -9.17 16.94
N ARG A 114 -12.61 -9.77 16.34
CA ARG A 114 -12.60 -11.13 15.86
C ARG A 114 -12.79 -11.10 14.35
N VAL A 115 -11.90 -11.82 13.64
CA VAL A 115 -11.97 -11.99 12.20
C VAL A 115 -12.39 -13.41 11.91
N CYS A 116 -13.41 -13.59 11.09
CA CYS A 116 -13.96 -14.89 10.73
C CYS A 116 -13.95 -15.06 9.22
N SER A 117 -13.53 -16.24 8.73
CA SER A 117 -13.68 -16.59 7.32
C SER A 117 -15.16 -16.64 6.92
N GLU A 118 -15.47 -16.18 5.72
CA GLU A 118 -16.79 -16.41 5.10
C GLU A 118 -16.78 -17.63 4.14
N LYS A 119 -15.63 -18.29 4.00
CA LYS A 119 -15.53 -19.53 3.21
C LYS A 119 -16.14 -20.70 4.01
N SER A 120 -17.18 -21.30 3.47
CA SER A 120 -17.88 -22.41 4.10
C SER A 120 -17.06 -23.72 4.14
N ASP A 121 -16.14 -23.88 3.20
CA ASP A 121 -15.28 -25.07 3.07
C ASP A 121 -14.07 -25.05 4.00
N ARG A 122 -13.68 -23.88 4.50
CA ARG A 122 -12.57 -23.68 5.44
C ARG A 122 -12.91 -22.61 6.48
N PRO A 123 -13.83 -22.88 7.40
CA PRO A 123 -14.16 -21.92 8.44
C PRO A 123 -12.99 -21.77 9.40
N TRP A 124 -12.63 -20.53 9.67
CA TRP A 124 -11.69 -20.17 10.72
C TRP A 124 -12.13 -18.88 11.40
N GLU A 125 -11.70 -18.71 12.63
CA GLU A 125 -11.96 -17.55 13.44
C GLU A 125 -10.71 -17.22 14.24
N GLU A 126 -10.36 -15.95 14.34
CA GLU A 126 -9.20 -15.47 15.08
C GLU A 126 -9.51 -14.20 15.83
N GLU A 127 -9.17 -14.17 17.12
CA GLU A 127 -9.17 -12.95 17.92
C GLU A 127 -7.85 -12.21 17.72
N THR A 128 -7.92 -10.93 17.39
CA THR A 128 -6.78 -10.07 17.16
C THR A 128 -7.10 -8.63 17.52
N GLN A 129 -6.16 -7.73 17.26
CA GLN A 129 -6.32 -6.29 17.47
C GLN A 129 -5.96 -5.53 16.21
N THR A 130 -6.64 -4.41 15.99
CA THR A 130 -6.23 -3.47 14.95
C THR A 130 -4.91 -2.80 15.34
N ARG A 131 -4.11 -2.45 14.34
CA ARG A 131 -2.91 -1.61 14.50
C ARG A 131 -3.16 -0.21 13.97
N VAL A 132 -3.86 -0.15 12.87
CA VAL A 132 -4.24 1.08 12.19
C VAL A 132 -5.66 0.91 11.69
N VAL A 133 -6.47 1.94 11.84
CA VAL A 133 -7.84 1.99 11.34
C VAL A 133 -8.02 3.15 10.38
N SER A 134 -8.97 3.01 9.48
CA SER A 134 -9.46 4.07 8.60
C SER A 134 -10.98 3.96 8.51
N ARG A 135 -11.65 4.97 7.96
CA ARG A 135 -13.09 4.95 7.76
C ARG A 135 -13.58 3.69 7.04
N TYR A 136 -12.74 3.13 6.14
CA TYR A 136 -13.11 2.05 5.24
C TYR A 136 -12.37 0.74 5.48
N GLY A 137 -11.60 0.61 6.57
CA GLY A 137 -10.86 -0.63 6.81
C GLY A 137 -9.90 -0.57 7.98
N ALA A 138 -9.05 -1.58 8.07
CA ALA A 138 -8.02 -1.68 9.11
C ALA A 138 -6.78 -2.44 8.65
N LEU A 139 -5.72 -2.26 9.42
CA LEU A 139 -4.53 -3.10 9.43
C LEU A 139 -4.57 -3.96 10.70
N VAL A 140 -4.48 -5.26 10.53
CA VAL A 140 -4.45 -6.25 11.61
C VAL A 140 -3.29 -7.21 11.44
N LYS A 141 -2.95 -7.95 12.47
CA LYS A 141 -2.13 -9.16 12.35
C LYS A 141 -3.04 -10.37 12.32
N CYS A 142 -2.76 -11.33 11.44
CA CYS A 142 -3.54 -12.55 11.34
C CYS A 142 -2.59 -13.75 11.20
N GLN A 143 -2.74 -14.75 12.05
CA GLN A 143 -1.92 -15.98 12.00
C GLN A 143 -2.36 -16.92 10.89
N HIS A 144 -3.66 -16.89 10.57
CA HIS A 144 -4.20 -17.66 9.45
C HIS A 144 -3.65 -17.19 8.12
N ALA A 145 -3.37 -18.14 7.25
CA ALA A 145 -3.03 -17.85 5.87
C ALA A 145 -4.28 -17.34 5.14
N VAL A 146 -4.25 -16.08 4.75
CA VAL A 146 -5.32 -15.42 4.00
C VAL A 146 -4.83 -15.10 2.59
N GLU A 147 -5.77 -15.06 1.64
CA GLU A 147 -5.50 -14.67 0.26
C GLU A 147 -6.04 -13.27 -0.03
N ALA A 148 -5.46 -12.61 -1.03
CA ALA A 148 -6.03 -11.35 -1.52
C ALA A 148 -7.45 -11.59 -2.04
N ASP A 149 -8.35 -10.63 -1.82
CA ASP A 149 -9.78 -10.68 -2.12
C ASP A 149 -10.59 -11.73 -1.34
N GLU A 150 -9.96 -12.43 -0.39
CA GLU A 150 -10.70 -13.32 0.51
C GLU A 150 -11.72 -12.52 1.33
N ARG A 151 -12.97 -13.03 1.38
CA ARG A 151 -14.03 -12.42 2.18
C ARG A 151 -13.95 -12.88 3.62
N VAL A 152 -14.04 -11.91 4.53
CA VAL A 152 -14.02 -12.12 5.97
C VAL A 152 -15.09 -11.27 6.64
N ARG A 153 -15.56 -11.73 7.78
CA ARG A 153 -16.42 -10.96 8.67
C ARG A 153 -15.60 -10.46 9.85
N VAL A 154 -15.72 -9.19 10.14
CA VAL A 154 -15.04 -8.53 11.27
C VAL A 154 -16.07 -8.22 12.36
N VAL A 155 -15.80 -8.61 13.58
CA VAL A 155 -16.66 -8.38 14.74
C VAL A 155 -15.88 -7.61 15.80
N ARG A 156 -16.39 -6.47 16.25
CA ARG A 156 -15.81 -5.73 17.38
C ARG A 156 -16.12 -6.46 18.70
N ALA A 157 -15.09 -6.68 19.51
CA ALA A 157 -15.24 -7.37 20.78
C ALA A 157 -15.96 -6.53 21.86
N ASP A 158 -15.88 -5.19 21.74
CA ASP A 158 -16.42 -4.25 22.73
C ASP A 158 -17.95 -4.07 22.64
N ASN A 159 -18.52 -4.12 21.44
CA ASN A 159 -19.94 -3.81 21.23
C ASN A 159 -20.67 -4.81 20.31
N GLY A 160 -19.95 -5.83 19.81
CA GLY A 160 -20.52 -6.86 18.94
C GLY A 160 -20.88 -6.38 17.52
N ARG A 161 -20.54 -5.14 17.16
CA ARG A 161 -20.74 -4.62 15.79
C ARG A 161 -19.99 -5.45 14.80
N GLN A 162 -20.58 -5.76 13.65
CA GLN A 162 -19.97 -6.58 12.60
C GLN A 162 -20.08 -5.91 11.24
N ALA A 163 -19.13 -6.24 10.39
CA ALA A 163 -19.10 -5.81 9.01
C ALA A 163 -18.49 -6.90 8.13
N HIS A 164 -18.94 -6.96 6.87
CA HIS A 164 -18.29 -7.74 5.83
C HIS A 164 -17.11 -6.98 5.27
N ALA A 165 -16.01 -7.69 5.07
CA ALA A 165 -14.78 -7.11 4.56
C ALA A 165 -14.11 -8.05 3.56
N ARG A 166 -13.13 -7.53 2.83
CA ARG A 166 -12.21 -8.33 2.03
C ARG A 166 -10.78 -8.09 2.47
N VAL A 167 -9.93 -9.06 2.27
CA VAL A 167 -8.48 -8.92 2.38
C VAL A 167 -8.00 -8.11 1.18
N ALA A 168 -7.60 -6.87 1.40
CA ALA A 168 -7.08 -6.01 0.34
C ALA A 168 -5.63 -6.38 -0.03
N TRP A 169 -4.84 -6.76 0.97
CA TRP A 169 -3.46 -7.23 0.81
C TRP A 169 -2.98 -7.91 2.09
N HIS A 170 -1.94 -8.72 1.98
CA HIS A 170 -1.22 -9.29 3.13
C HIS A 170 0.28 -9.23 2.88
N GLN A 171 1.07 -9.09 3.95
CA GLN A 171 2.53 -9.05 3.89
C GLN A 171 3.13 -9.68 5.13
N ARG A 172 4.01 -10.65 4.96
CA ARG A 172 4.81 -11.21 6.05
C ARG A 172 6.12 -10.46 6.17
N LYS A 173 6.40 -9.89 7.34
CA LYS A 173 7.68 -9.26 7.68
C LYS A 173 8.32 -10.05 8.83
N GLY A 174 9.37 -10.81 8.52
CA GLY A 174 10.05 -11.64 9.52
C GLY A 174 9.25 -12.88 9.98
N GLU A 175 9.54 -13.37 11.18
CA GLU A 175 8.98 -14.62 11.73
C GLU A 175 7.58 -14.46 12.37
N GLY A 176 7.09 -13.23 12.51
CA GLY A 176 5.79 -12.96 13.14
C GLY A 176 4.60 -13.22 12.22
N PRO A 177 3.36 -13.10 12.77
CA PRO A 177 2.15 -13.18 11.96
C PRO A 177 2.13 -12.07 10.91
N PRO A 178 1.62 -12.36 9.69
CA PRO A 178 1.56 -11.37 8.62
C PRO A 178 0.69 -10.17 8.99
N ASP A 179 1.07 -9.02 8.47
CA ASP A 179 0.23 -7.84 8.43
C ASP A 179 -0.82 -8.03 7.33
N VAL A 180 -2.09 -7.82 7.66
CA VAL A 180 -3.24 -7.97 6.76
C VAL A 180 -4.02 -6.67 6.71
N GLY A 181 -4.13 -6.10 5.51
CA GLY A 181 -5.01 -4.97 5.23
C GLY A 181 -6.40 -5.46 4.86
N ILE A 182 -7.42 -5.02 5.60
CA ILE A 182 -8.82 -5.33 5.33
C ILE A 182 -9.57 -4.08 4.90
N GLU A 183 -10.51 -4.24 3.95
CA GLU A 183 -11.41 -3.20 3.47
C GLU A 183 -12.86 -3.61 3.69
N PHE A 184 -13.66 -2.74 4.33
CA PHE A 184 -15.08 -2.98 4.55
C PHE A 184 -15.87 -2.85 3.24
N LEU A 185 -16.84 -3.75 3.05
CA LEU A 185 -17.66 -3.82 1.84
C LEU A 185 -19.06 -3.21 2.02
N ASP A 186 -19.58 -3.24 3.23
CA ASP A 186 -20.98 -2.94 3.54
C ASP A 186 -21.15 -1.87 4.63
N CYS A 187 -20.04 -1.30 5.12
CA CYS A 187 -20.09 -0.39 6.25
C CYS A 187 -19.17 0.82 6.06
N ASP A 188 -19.73 2.00 6.21
CA ASP A 188 -18.99 3.25 6.36
C ASP A 188 -18.80 3.55 7.85
N ASN A 189 -17.60 4.01 8.21
CA ASN A 189 -17.25 4.35 9.60
C ASN A 189 -17.56 3.24 10.62
N PHE A 190 -17.11 2.03 10.34
CA PHE A 190 -17.27 0.87 11.22
C PHE A 190 -16.78 1.13 12.66
N TRP A 191 -15.77 1.97 12.79
CA TRP A 191 -15.12 2.28 14.06
C TRP A 191 -15.84 3.33 14.91
N GLU A 192 -16.83 4.04 14.34
CA GLU A 192 -17.57 5.13 14.99
C GLU A 192 -16.65 6.26 15.48
N LEU A 193 -15.56 6.50 14.75
CA LEU A 193 -14.61 7.56 15.04
C LEU A 193 -14.99 8.85 14.27
N ASP A 194 -14.72 9.99 14.90
CA ASP A 194 -14.77 11.26 14.20
C ASP A 194 -13.51 11.41 13.33
N TRP A 195 -13.69 11.39 12.01
CA TRP A 195 -12.61 11.48 11.02
C TRP A 195 -12.29 12.92 10.60
N GLU A 196 -13.18 13.87 10.89
CA GLU A 196 -13.05 15.27 10.44
C GLU A 196 -12.18 16.10 11.38
N SER A 197 -12.09 15.75 12.65
CA SER A 197 -11.36 16.49 13.67
C SER A 197 -9.82 16.31 13.64
N SER A 198 -9.24 15.69 12.61
CA SER A 198 -7.79 15.41 12.53
C SER A 198 -7.00 16.42 11.69
N GLY A 199 -7.51 17.59 11.47
CA GLY A 199 -6.89 18.66 10.68
C GLY A 199 -6.38 19.80 11.54
N THR A 200 -5.53 19.56 12.56
CA THR A 200 -4.58 20.55 13.10
C THR A 200 -3.75 19.92 14.23
N GLY A 201 -2.57 19.49 13.88
CA GLY A 201 -1.59 19.01 14.86
C GLY A 201 -0.23 18.90 14.20
N VAL A 202 0.44 20.07 14.11
CA VAL A 202 1.88 20.38 13.97
C VAL A 202 2.71 19.42 13.11
#